data_c42fba7b831e4cf2e5bea793367e937b
#
_entry.id   c42fba7b831e4cf2e5bea793367e937b
#
_cell.length_a   1.000
_cell.length_b   1.000
_cell.length_c   1.000
_cell.angle_alpha   90.00
_cell.angle_beta   90.00
_cell.angle_gamma   90.00
#
_symmetry.space_group_name_H-M   'P 1'
#
loop_
_entity.id
_entity.type
_entity.pdbx_description
1 polymer ?
#
loop_
_entity_poly.entity_id
_entity_poly.type
_entity_poly.pdbx_seq_one_letter_code
_entity_poly.pdbx_strand_id
1 'polypeptide(L)'
;LSATKISEFNDRVIELGNEKILPVAAIFGANASGKSNVQEAFKYMVYYVLRSFAFGGDVDEKKTKSEFMQPTPFLFDNESKDAPSTFEVYFIGDDSDKYRQYNYGFSVDNKGVCEEWLNICAKSARGKFKSIFYRNRETGELDLSGLPKKSHDNLQTSLENEALIVSL
;
A
#
# COMPACT_ATOMS: atom_id res chain seq x y z
N LEU A 1 -0.99 -1.20 -14.24
CA LEU A 1 -1.15 -0.23 -15.33
C LEU A 1 -2.19 -0.75 -16.29
N SER A 2 -3.38 -0.11 -16.31
CA SER A 2 -4.46 -0.52 -17.21
C SER A 2 -4.13 -0.13 -18.66
N ALA A 3 -4.42 -1.03 -19.61
CA ALA A 3 -4.26 -0.75 -21.02
C ALA A 3 -5.34 0.24 -21.50
N THR A 4 -4.95 1.15 -22.36
CA THR A 4 -5.87 2.09 -23.03
C THR A 4 -6.62 1.41 -24.18
N LYS A 5 -7.56 2.12 -24.79
CA LYS A 5 -8.31 1.63 -25.97
C LYS A 5 -7.49 1.65 -27.28
N ILE A 6 -6.18 1.84 -27.22
CA ILE A 6 -5.30 1.83 -28.38
C ILE A 6 -5.21 0.39 -28.89
N SER A 7 -5.45 0.20 -30.17
CA SER A 7 -5.44 -1.13 -30.83
C SER A 7 -4.05 -1.64 -31.19
N GLU A 8 -3.05 -0.76 -31.19
CA GLU A 8 -1.66 -1.12 -31.44
C GLU A 8 -1.09 -1.95 -30.29
N PHE A 9 -0.35 -3.00 -30.62
CA PHE A 9 0.30 -3.91 -29.64
C PHE A 9 -0.66 -4.65 -28.70
N ASN A 10 -1.89 -4.95 -29.12
CA ASN A 10 -2.83 -5.75 -28.33
C ASN A 10 -2.28 -7.14 -27.96
N ASP A 11 -1.37 -7.68 -28.77
CA ASP A 11 -0.64 -8.93 -28.50
C ASP A 11 0.30 -8.85 -27.28
N ARG A 12 0.60 -7.65 -26.82
CA ARG A 12 1.46 -7.39 -25.64
C ARG A 12 0.67 -7.15 -24.35
N VAL A 13 -0.64 -7.03 -24.45
CA VAL A 13 -1.50 -6.81 -23.29
C VAL A 13 -1.72 -8.13 -22.55
N ILE A 14 -1.57 -8.10 -21.23
CA ILE A 14 -1.87 -9.24 -20.36
C ILE A 14 -3.33 -9.15 -19.95
N GLU A 15 -4.11 -10.18 -20.27
CA GLU A 15 -5.52 -10.27 -19.86
C GLU A 15 -5.63 -11.08 -18.57
N LEU A 16 -6.14 -10.44 -17.50
CA LEU A 16 -6.41 -11.05 -16.21
C LEU A 16 -7.87 -10.86 -15.84
N GLY A 17 -8.68 -11.87 -16.09
CA GLY A 17 -10.13 -11.77 -15.96
C GLY A 17 -10.71 -10.75 -16.94
N ASN A 18 -11.32 -9.69 -16.41
CA ASN A 18 -11.89 -8.59 -17.21
C ASN A 18 -10.93 -7.41 -17.38
N GLU A 19 -9.73 -7.49 -16.81
CA GLU A 19 -8.77 -6.40 -16.82
C GLU A 19 -7.69 -6.63 -17.88
N LYS A 20 -7.31 -5.55 -18.55
CA LYS A 20 -6.22 -5.51 -19.53
C LYS A 20 -5.06 -4.71 -18.95
N ILE A 21 -3.92 -5.34 -18.79
CA ILE A 21 -2.76 -4.77 -18.11
C ILE A 21 -1.58 -4.65 -19.07
N LEU A 22 -0.87 -3.54 -18.96
CA LEU A 22 0.41 -3.34 -19.64
C LEU A 22 1.55 -3.94 -18.78
N PRO A 23 2.41 -4.79 -19.36
CA PRO A 23 3.54 -5.38 -18.64
C PRO A 23 4.64 -4.37 -18.30
N VAL A 24 4.71 -3.28 -19.06
CA VAL A 24 5.77 -2.26 -18.92
C VAL A 24 5.17 -0.88 -19.12
N ALA A 25 5.64 0.08 -18.32
CA ALA A 25 5.45 1.50 -18.56
C ALA A 25 6.78 2.24 -18.48
N ALA A 26 6.98 3.22 -19.33
CA ALA A 26 8.13 4.10 -19.31
C ALA A 26 7.69 5.51 -18.89
N ILE A 27 8.44 6.11 -17.95
CA ILE A 27 8.19 7.45 -17.45
C ILE A 27 9.24 8.39 -18.01
N PHE A 28 8.82 9.35 -18.80
CA PHE A 28 9.66 10.39 -19.39
C PHE A 28 9.34 11.76 -18.77
N GLY A 29 10.33 12.64 -18.75
CA GLY A 29 10.14 14.00 -18.27
C GLY A 29 11.49 14.74 -18.14
N ALA A 30 11.44 16.04 -17.95
CA ALA A 30 12.60 16.89 -17.74
C ALA A 30 13.39 16.48 -16.48
N ASN A 31 14.64 16.95 -16.36
CA ASN A 31 15.41 16.79 -15.12
C ASN A 31 14.66 17.48 -13.97
N ALA A 32 14.75 16.92 -12.78
CA ALA A 32 14.04 17.38 -11.59
C ALA A 32 12.49 17.31 -11.65
N SER A 33 11.90 16.58 -12.62
CA SER A 33 10.43 16.41 -12.72
C SER A 33 9.84 15.35 -11.79
N GLY A 34 10.60 14.80 -10.86
CA GLY A 34 10.13 13.82 -9.89
C GLY A 34 10.13 12.37 -10.35
N LYS A 35 10.72 12.02 -11.51
CA LYS A 35 10.78 10.63 -12.01
C LYS A 35 11.39 9.66 -10.99
N SER A 36 12.50 10.05 -10.40
CA SER A 36 13.19 9.25 -9.37
C SER A 36 12.36 9.13 -8.10
N ASN A 37 11.59 10.17 -7.74
CA ASN A 37 10.73 10.14 -6.57
C ASN A 37 9.64 9.06 -6.67
N VAL A 38 9.08 8.81 -7.86
CA VAL A 38 8.12 7.71 -8.08
C VAL A 38 8.77 6.36 -7.78
N GLN A 39 10.01 6.15 -8.24
CA GLN A 39 10.75 4.92 -7.97
C GLN A 39 11.08 4.77 -6.48
N GLU A 40 11.51 5.84 -5.83
CA GLU A 40 11.84 5.82 -4.39
C GLU A 40 10.59 5.61 -3.54
N ALA A 41 9.46 6.23 -3.87
CA ALA A 41 8.19 6.00 -3.20
C ALA A 41 7.74 4.52 -3.30
N PHE A 42 7.89 3.92 -4.49
CA PHE A 42 7.55 2.51 -4.68
C PHE A 42 8.50 1.58 -3.89
N LYS A 43 9.79 1.85 -3.89
CA LYS A 43 10.78 1.10 -3.08
C LYS A 43 10.46 1.22 -1.59
N TYR A 44 10.15 2.43 -1.12
CA TYR A 44 9.79 2.67 0.26
C TYR A 44 8.55 1.85 0.65
N MET A 45 7.48 1.90 -0.16
CA MET A 45 6.27 1.14 0.07
C MET A 45 6.55 -0.37 0.18
N VAL A 46 7.28 -0.93 -0.79
CA VAL A 46 7.63 -2.36 -0.79
C VAL A 46 8.47 -2.73 0.43
N TYR A 47 9.48 -1.91 0.74
CA TYR A 47 10.34 -2.15 1.90
C TYR A 47 9.55 -2.12 3.21
N TYR A 48 8.66 -1.13 3.36
CA TYR A 48 7.83 -1.00 4.56
C TYR A 48 6.90 -2.21 4.73
N VAL A 49 6.23 -2.64 3.67
CA VAL A 49 5.36 -3.83 3.68
C VAL A 49 6.14 -5.08 4.08
N LEU A 50 7.35 -5.27 3.55
CA LEU A 50 8.15 -6.48 3.82
C LEU A 50 8.84 -6.50 5.19
N ARG A 51 9.05 -5.34 5.81
CA ARG A 51 9.90 -5.22 6.99
C ARG A 51 9.20 -4.68 8.23
N SER A 52 8.01 -4.13 8.12
CA SER A 52 7.34 -3.47 9.25
C SER A 52 7.06 -4.41 10.42
N PHE A 53 6.87 -5.70 10.19
CA PHE A 53 6.74 -6.69 11.26
C PHE A 53 7.99 -6.76 12.16
N ALA A 54 9.18 -6.66 11.58
CA ALA A 54 10.44 -6.71 12.34
C ALA A 54 10.67 -5.47 13.22
N PHE A 55 9.84 -4.43 13.08
CA PHE A 55 10.01 -3.17 13.82
C PHE A 55 9.43 -3.19 15.24
N GLY A 56 8.55 -4.13 15.55
CA GLY A 56 8.04 -4.42 16.90
C GLY A 56 9.04 -5.14 17.82
N GLY A 57 10.13 -5.69 17.31
CA GLY A 57 11.13 -6.45 18.06
C GLY A 57 12.15 -5.60 18.83
N ASP A 58 12.98 -6.26 19.64
CA ASP A 58 13.87 -5.72 20.67
C ASP A 58 14.92 -4.67 20.22
N VAL A 59 15.38 -3.95 21.21
CA VAL A 59 16.01 -2.62 21.33
C VAL A 59 17.24 -2.35 20.43
N ASP A 60 17.99 -3.33 19.96
CA ASP A 60 19.22 -3.10 19.17
C ASP A 60 18.95 -2.81 17.68
N GLU A 61 17.80 -3.20 17.17
CA GLU A 61 17.35 -2.84 15.83
C GLU A 61 16.76 -1.42 15.75
N LYS A 62 16.39 -0.83 16.90
CA LYS A 62 15.76 0.51 16.97
C LYS A 62 16.64 1.65 16.43
N LYS A 63 17.96 1.52 16.47
CA LYS A 63 18.86 2.54 15.91
C LYS A 63 18.90 2.54 14.39
N THR A 64 18.75 1.39 13.78
CA THR A 64 18.65 1.24 12.31
C THR A 64 17.24 1.59 11.80
N LYS A 65 16.24 1.51 12.68
CA LYS A 65 14.84 1.85 12.40
C LYS A 65 14.64 3.31 12.01
N SER A 66 15.28 4.25 12.69
CA SER A 66 14.88 5.66 12.61
C SER A 66 15.21 6.31 11.26
N GLU A 67 16.25 5.86 10.57
CA GLU A 67 16.66 6.46 9.29
C GLU A 67 15.94 5.90 8.07
N PHE A 68 15.58 4.59 8.09
CA PHE A 68 14.93 3.93 6.95
C PHE A 68 13.41 3.96 6.97
N MET A 69 12.81 4.28 8.13
CA MET A 69 11.37 4.13 8.37
C MET A 69 10.58 5.42 8.25
N GLN A 70 11.27 6.56 8.25
CA GLN A 70 10.60 7.83 8.06
C GLN A 70 10.50 8.16 6.58
N PRO A 71 9.30 8.43 6.05
CA PRO A 71 9.20 8.97 4.71
C PRO A 71 9.89 10.32 4.68
N THR A 72 10.59 10.61 3.59
CA THR A 72 11.14 11.95 3.38
C THR A 72 10.01 12.89 2.94
N PRO A 73 9.56 13.83 3.79
CA PRO A 73 8.48 14.72 3.42
C PRO A 73 8.94 15.72 2.36
N PHE A 74 7.97 16.35 1.69
CA PHE A 74 8.26 17.46 0.78
C PHE A 74 8.65 18.69 1.60
N LEU A 75 9.93 19.09 1.53
CA LEU A 75 10.50 20.11 2.43
C LEU A 75 10.29 21.56 1.95
N PHE A 76 9.79 21.77 0.72
CA PHE A 76 9.63 23.10 0.15
C PHE A 76 8.27 23.75 0.48
N ASP A 77 7.42 23.04 1.22
CA ASP A 77 6.14 23.52 1.71
C ASP A 77 6.03 23.29 3.21
N ASN A 78 5.58 24.29 3.95
CA ASN A 78 5.48 24.21 5.40
C ASN A 78 4.37 23.28 5.88
N GLU A 79 3.29 23.13 5.12
CA GLU A 79 2.18 22.24 5.46
C GLU A 79 2.56 20.76 5.24
N SER A 80 3.33 20.48 4.20
CA SER A 80 3.74 19.11 3.84
C SER A 80 4.78 18.51 4.77
N LYS A 81 5.51 19.32 5.54
CA LYS A 81 6.59 18.80 6.42
C LYS A 81 6.10 17.87 7.52
N ASP A 82 4.92 18.19 8.07
CA ASP A 82 4.32 17.46 9.19
C ASP A 82 3.15 16.57 8.74
N ALA A 83 2.79 16.62 7.46
CA ALA A 83 1.74 15.78 6.91
C ALA A 83 2.21 14.33 6.73
N PRO A 84 1.33 13.34 6.99
CA PRO A 84 1.64 11.95 6.70
C PRO A 84 1.90 11.71 5.20
N SER A 85 2.84 10.84 4.88
CA SER A 85 3.03 10.36 3.51
C SER A 85 2.12 9.17 3.24
N THR A 86 1.31 9.26 2.17
CA THR A 86 0.35 8.22 1.79
C THR A 86 0.84 7.44 0.58
N PHE A 87 0.75 6.13 0.67
CA PHE A 87 1.09 5.16 -0.38
C PHE A 87 -0.14 4.33 -0.69
N GLU A 88 -0.51 4.26 -1.96
CA GLU A 88 -1.68 3.50 -2.40
C GLU A 88 -1.39 2.77 -3.71
N VAL A 89 -1.83 1.52 -3.80
CA VAL A 89 -1.73 0.71 -5.00
C VAL A 89 -3.03 -0.02 -5.29
N TYR A 90 -3.30 -0.17 -6.58
CA TYR A 90 -4.31 -1.08 -7.09
C TYR A 90 -3.61 -2.26 -7.76
N PHE A 91 -3.98 -3.47 -7.39
CA PHE A 91 -3.38 -4.67 -7.95
C PHE A 91 -4.43 -5.75 -8.20
N ILE A 92 -4.07 -6.74 -8.99
CA ILE A 92 -4.91 -7.90 -9.24
C ILE A 92 -4.30 -9.09 -8.53
N GLY A 93 -5.06 -9.66 -7.61
CA GLY A 93 -4.72 -10.88 -6.91
C GLY A 93 -5.49 -12.07 -7.47
N ASP A 94 -4.90 -13.25 -7.32
CA ASP A 94 -5.54 -14.53 -7.61
C ASP A 94 -6.33 -14.98 -6.38
N ASP A 95 -7.65 -15.01 -6.49
CA ASP A 95 -8.54 -15.46 -5.43
C ASP A 95 -9.30 -16.71 -5.92
N SER A 96 -8.78 -17.90 -5.63
CA SER A 96 -9.44 -19.19 -5.83
C SER A 96 -10.11 -19.31 -7.20
N ASP A 97 -9.33 -19.26 -8.27
CA ASP A 97 -9.75 -19.35 -9.67
C ASP A 97 -10.33 -18.06 -10.31
N LYS A 98 -10.25 -16.91 -9.63
CA LYS A 98 -10.72 -15.64 -10.21
C LYS A 98 -9.82 -14.47 -9.85
N TYR A 99 -9.30 -13.85 -10.87
CA TYR A 99 -8.59 -12.57 -10.71
C TYR A 99 -9.53 -11.51 -10.16
N ARG A 100 -9.11 -10.83 -9.09
CA ARG A 100 -9.85 -9.76 -8.44
C ARG A 100 -8.97 -8.55 -8.22
N GLN A 101 -9.58 -7.39 -8.37
CA GLN A 101 -8.92 -6.12 -8.08
C GLN A 101 -8.95 -5.84 -6.57
N TYR A 102 -7.79 -5.46 -6.06
CA TYR A 102 -7.59 -5.01 -4.68
C TYR A 102 -7.10 -3.57 -4.69
N ASN A 103 -7.41 -2.87 -3.63
CA ASN A 103 -6.87 -1.55 -3.32
C ASN A 103 -6.25 -1.64 -1.93
N TYR A 104 -4.95 -1.42 -1.85
CA TYR A 104 -4.19 -1.41 -0.61
C TYR A 104 -3.47 -0.09 -0.45
N GLY A 105 -3.49 0.45 0.76
CA GLY A 105 -2.72 1.64 1.07
C GLY A 105 -2.47 1.80 2.57
N PHE A 106 -1.54 2.68 2.87
CA PHE A 106 -1.26 3.14 4.21
C PHE A 106 -0.72 4.57 4.18
N SER A 107 -0.89 5.28 5.28
CA SER A 107 -0.24 6.54 5.55
C SER A 107 0.66 6.42 6.76
N VAL A 108 1.80 7.13 6.75
CA VAL A 108 2.85 7.04 7.77
C VAL A 108 3.45 8.40 8.04
N ASP A 109 3.70 8.68 9.30
CA ASP A 109 4.41 9.85 9.80
C ASP A 109 5.65 9.45 10.66
N ASN A 110 6.21 10.39 11.39
CA ASN A 110 7.35 10.15 12.28
C ASN A 110 7.02 9.30 13.53
N LYS A 111 5.73 9.01 13.78
CA LYS A 111 5.25 8.18 14.89
C LYS A 111 4.83 6.78 14.44
N GLY A 112 4.92 6.49 13.14
CA GLY A 112 4.53 5.22 12.54
C GLY A 112 3.29 5.32 11.66
N VAL A 113 2.57 4.22 11.52
CA VAL A 113 1.39 4.12 10.66
C VAL A 113 0.23 4.94 11.23
N CYS A 114 -0.27 5.89 10.44
CA CYS A 114 -1.44 6.70 10.76
C CYS A 114 -2.72 5.97 10.39
N GLU A 115 -2.74 5.40 9.19
CA GLU A 115 -3.90 4.76 8.60
C GLU A 115 -3.46 3.61 7.70
N GLU A 116 -4.25 2.54 7.63
CA GLU A 116 -4.00 1.41 6.74
C GLU A 116 -5.32 0.80 6.29
N TRP A 117 -5.40 0.42 5.02
CA TRP A 117 -6.60 -0.21 4.45
C TRP A 117 -6.26 -1.26 3.41
N LEU A 118 -7.11 -2.28 3.34
CA LEU A 118 -7.16 -3.22 2.24
C LEU A 118 -8.61 -3.42 1.83
N ASN A 119 -8.88 -3.17 0.58
CA ASN A 119 -10.19 -3.30 -0.02
C ASN A 119 -10.16 -4.30 -1.17
N ILE A 120 -11.27 -4.98 -1.42
CA ILE A 120 -11.45 -5.90 -2.53
C ILE A 120 -12.64 -5.46 -3.39
N CYS A 121 -12.50 -5.51 -4.71
CA CYS A 121 -13.59 -5.20 -5.62
C CYS A 121 -14.71 -6.24 -5.51
N ALA A 122 -15.93 -5.78 -5.28
CA ALA A 122 -17.09 -6.67 -5.11
C ALA A 122 -17.44 -7.38 -6.42
N LYS A 123 -17.75 -8.70 -6.35
CA LYS A 123 -18.10 -9.52 -7.52
C LYS A 123 -19.36 -9.03 -8.24
N SER A 124 -20.30 -8.43 -7.50
CA SER A 124 -21.64 -8.06 -7.97
C SER A 124 -21.79 -6.61 -8.40
N ALA A 125 -20.81 -5.76 -8.13
CA ALA A 125 -20.94 -4.34 -8.37
C ALA A 125 -19.66 -3.80 -9.00
N ARG A 126 -19.72 -3.48 -10.31
CA ARG A 126 -18.61 -2.82 -11.02
C ARG A 126 -18.11 -1.60 -10.25
N GLY A 127 -16.84 -1.63 -9.86
CA GLY A 127 -16.17 -0.49 -9.24
C GLY A 127 -16.49 -0.24 -7.76
N LYS A 128 -17.28 -1.08 -7.09
CA LYS A 128 -17.49 -0.95 -5.64
C LYS A 128 -16.50 -1.82 -4.89
N PHE A 129 -15.71 -1.18 -4.04
CA PHE A 129 -14.81 -1.86 -3.12
C PHE A 129 -15.52 -2.18 -1.80
N LYS A 130 -15.16 -3.32 -1.23
CA LYS A 130 -15.55 -3.74 0.12
C LYS A 130 -14.30 -3.79 0.98
N SER A 131 -14.34 -3.25 2.19
CA SER A 131 -13.25 -3.33 3.14
C SER A 131 -12.98 -4.80 3.52
N ILE A 132 -11.71 -5.17 3.55
CA ILE A 132 -11.19 -6.39 4.16
C ILE A 132 -10.73 -6.04 5.57
N PHE A 133 -9.93 -4.98 5.70
CA PHE A 133 -9.57 -4.37 6.96
C PHE A 133 -9.35 -2.85 6.79
N TYR A 134 -9.49 -2.15 7.90
CA TYR A 134 -9.19 -0.73 8.02
C TYR A 134 -8.70 -0.43 9.43
N ARG A 135 -7.69 0.44 9.57
CA ARG A 135 -7.33 1.04 10.85
C ARG A 135 -6.99 2.51 10.71
N ASN A 136 -7.24 3.26 11.78
CA ASN A 136 -6.84 4.65 11.89
C ASN A 136 -6.37 4.92 13.32
N ARG A 137 -5.13 5.41 13.45
CA ARG A 137 -4.49 5.67 14.74
C ARG A 137 -5.13 6.83 15.50
N GLU A 138 -5.58 7.86 14.79
CA GLU A 138 -6.12 9.08 15.42
C GLU A 138 -7.52 8.83 16.00
N THR A 139 -8.36 8.12 15.25
CA THR A 139 -9.71 7.78 15.70
C THR A 139 -9.77 6.56 16.59
N GLY A 140 -8.71 5.74 16.60
CA GLY A 140 -8.69 4.43 17.25
C GLY A 140 -9.57 3.38 16.54
N GLU A 141 -10.02 3.66 15.32
CA GLU A 141 -10.85 2.74 14.55
C GLU A 141 -10.03 1.54 14.07
N LEU A 142 -10.57 0.35 14.27
CA LEU A 142 -10.03 -0.92 13.78
C LEU A 142 -11.16 -1.81 13.29
N ASP A 143 -11.29 -1.92 11.97
CA ASP A 143 -12.22 -2.86 11.30
C ASP A 143 -11.43 -4.03 10.70
N LEU A 144 -11.66 -5.21 11.24
CA LEU A 144 -11.08 -6.48 10.76
C LEU A 144 -12.17 -7.41 10.20
N SER A 145 -13.38 -6.90 9.95
CA SER A 145 -14.56 -7.69 9.62
C SER A 145 -14.43 -8.54 8.35
N GLY A 146 -13.55 -8.17 7.44
CA GLY A 146 -13.27 -8.93 6.21
C GLY A 146 -12.22 -10.02 6.37
N LEU A 147 -11.54 -10.10 7.53
CA LEU A 147 -10.56 -11.13 7.85
C LEU A 147 -11.19 -12.32 8.59
N PRO A 148 -10.59 -13.51 8.53
CA PRO A 148 -11.03 -14.66 9.33
C PRO A 148 -10.95 -14.34 10.83
N LYS A 149 -11.97 -14.73 11.61
CA LYS A 149 -12.02 -14.48 13.06
C LYS A 149 -10.79 -14.97 13.84
N LYS A 150 -10.16 -16.06 13.38
CA LYS A 150 -8.93 -16.59 13.99
C LYS A 150 -7.74 -15.61 13.95
N SER A 151 -7.75 -14.68 13.00
CA SER A 151 -6.69 -13.68 12.85
C SER A 151 -6.91 -12.46 13.74
N HIS A 152 -8.14 -12.22 14.24
CA HIS A 152 -8.47 -11.00 14.97
C HIS A 152 -7.70 -10.88 16.28
N ASP A 153 -7.69 -11.95 17.11
CA ASP A 153 -7.03 -11.91 18.44
C ASP A 153 -5.52 -11.73 18.30
N ASN A 154 -4.91 -12.42 17.32
CA ASN A 154 -3.48 -12.30 17.05
C ASN A 154 -3.12 -10.89 16.57
N LEU A 155 -3.90 -10.33 15.66
CA LEU A 155 -3.67 -8.99 15.13
C LEU A 155 -3.83 -7.93 16.19
N GLN A 156 -4.87 -8.00 17.04
CA GLN A 156 -5.09 -7.04 18.13
C GLN A 156 -3.94 -7.03 19.14
N THR A 157 -3.33 -8.20 19.40
CA THR A 157 -2.20 -8.33 20.34
C THR A 157 -0.87 -7.89 19.74
N SER A 158 -0.69 -8.07 18.44
CA SER A 158 0.58 -7.83 17.74
C SER A 158 0.65 -6.47 17.03
N LEU A 159 -0.45 -5.71 17.01
CA LEU A 159 -0.52 -4.40 16.37
C LEU A 159 0.26 -3.37 17.16
N GLU A 160 1.41 -3.01 16.64
CA GLU A 160 2.20 -1.87 17.08
C GLU A 160 2.09 -0.72 16.07
N ASN A 161 2.49 0.49 16.51
CA ASN A 161 2.35 1.68 15.66
C ASN A 161 3.16 1.60 14.35
N GLU A 162 4.28 0.87 14.35
CA GLU A 162 5.15 0.74 13.19
C GLU A 162 4.80 -0.42 12.27
N ALA A 163 4.16 -1.48 12.78
CA ALA A 163 3.84 -2.67 11.99
C ALA A 163 2.58 -2.47 11.15
N LEU A 164 2.61 -2.95 9.90
CA LEU A 164 1.44 -3.04 9.03
C LEU A 164 0.66 -4.33 9.29
N ILE A 165 -0.68 -4.28 9.21
CA ILE A 165 -1.55 -5.46 9.31
C ILE A 165 -1.18 -6.49 8.23
N VAL A 166 -0.88 -6.04 7.03
CA VAL A 166 -0.52 -6.91 5.90
C VAL A 166 0.81 -7.65 6.10
N SER A 167 1.66 -7.20 7.02
CA SER A 167 2.95 -7.83 7.34
C SER A 167 2.87 -8.78 8.54
N LEU A 168 1.77 -8.77 9.27
CA LEU A 168 1.48 -9.64 10.41
C LEU A 168 0.82 -10.95 9.97
#